data_71d24614941adc83840743f2c0f1d4fc
#
_entry.id   71d24614941adc83840743f2c0f1d4fc
#
_cell.length_a   1.000
_cell.length_b   1.000
_cell.length_c   1.000
_cell.angle_alpha   90.00
_cell.angle_beta   90.00
_cell.angle_gamma   90.00
#
_symmetry.space_group_name_H-M   'P 1'
#
loop_
_entity.id
_entity.type
_entity.pdbx_description
1 polymer ?
#
loop_
_entity_poly.entity_id
_entity_poly.type
_entity_poly.pdbx_seq_one_letter_code
_entity_poly.pdbx_strand_id
1 'polypeptide(L)'
;AQLPHVGDVVTRFDEDKLRRTITEMEAFLHERETLFERHQISSVQQMRDMHVQGRLPELFAADVFLVIDGWGTMRKDYDDLAETVEKLAQRGLGYGIHIIFGTGRWPDFRLPVQAVIGTKVEFRLNDSLDSCVAKRVNEKLANETTGRCITSDELISQVALPIMDNPSLVHEATPEALVSAINQAWEGRSAPAVRMLPELITYRDLIHQ
;
A
#
# COMPACT_ATOMS: atom_id res chain seq x y z
N ALA A 1 1.65 -9.10 9.15
CA ALA A 1 2.03 -9.95 8.02
C ALA A 1 1.50 -11.39 8.15
N GLN A 2 0.19 -11.57 8.37
CA GLN A 2 -0.40 -12.92 8.43
C GLN A 2 -1.14 -13.28 7.14
N LEU A 3 -1.41 -12.31 6.28
CA LEU A 3 -2.06 -12.52 4.99
C LEU A 3 -1.04 -12.90 3.92
N PRO A 4 -1.35 -13.87 3.04
CA PRO A 4 -0.37 -14.40 2.08
C PRO A 4 0.02 -13.40 0.98
N HIS A 5 -0.81 -12.39 0.73
CA HIS A 5 -0.53 -11.31 -0.21
C HIS A 5 0.15 -10.09 0.43
N VAL A 6 0.45 -10.13 1.75
CA VAL A 6 1.17 -9.09 2.47
C VAL A 6 2.59 -9.55 2.72
N GLY A 7 3.55 -8.90 2.08
CA GLY A 7 4.97 -9.22 2.25
C GLY A 7 5.46 -8.89 3.65
N ASP A 8 5.19 -7.67 4.11
CA ASP A 8 5.59 -7.27 5.45
C ASP A 8 4.71 -6.16 6.05
N VAL A 9 4.82 -6.00 7.37
CA VAL A 9 4.26 -4.89 8.14
C VAL A 9 5.37 -4.32 9.01
N VAL A 10 5.65 -3.05 8.82
CA VAL A 10 6.75 -2.36 9.49
C VAL A 10 6.21 -1.25 10.36
N THR A 11 6.73 -1.11 11.55
CA THR A 11 6.36 -0.04 12.47
C THR A 11 7.45 1.02 12.53
N ARG A 12 7.13 2.23 13.00
CA ARG A 12 8.09 3.33 13.20
C ARG A 12 9.23 3.00 14.17
N PHE A 13 9.12 1.92 14.94
CA PHE A 13 10.16 1.52 15.90
C PHE A 13 11.25 0.63 15.29
N ASP A 14 11.05 0.16 14.05
CA ASP A 14 12.00 -0.64 13.30
C ASP A 14 12.51 0.19 12.10
N GLU A 15 13.39 1.13 12.39
CA GLU A 15 13.90 2.08 11.40
C GLU A 15 14.65 1.37 10.27
N ASP A 16 15.49 0.38 10.59
CA ASP A 16 16.28 -0.34 9.58
C ASP A 16 15.37 -1.07 8.59
N LYS A 17 14.33 -1.71 9.09
CA LYS A 17 13.35 -2.39 8.25
C LYS A 17 12.50 -1.40 7.45
N LEU A 18 12.15 -0.26 8.04
CA LEU A 18 11.45 0.81 7.34
C LEU A 18 12.28 1.32 6.16
N ARG A 19 13.56 1.67 6.39
CA ARG A 19 14.49 2.09 5.35
C ARG A 19 14.63 1.03 4.25
N ARG A 20 14.79 -0.22 4.65
CA ARG A 20 14.89 -1.33 3.71
C ARG A 20 13.64 -1.49 2.86
N THR A 21 12.45 -1.40 3.48
CA THR A 21 11.16 -1.48 2.75
C THR A 21 11.06 -0.40 1.67
N ILE A 22 11.39 0.85 1.98
CA ILE A 22 11.34 1.94 1.00
C ILE A 22 12.38 1.73 -0.11
N THR A 23 13.59 1.30 0.24
CA THR A 23 14.65 0.97 -0.75
C THR A 23 14.21 -0.16 -1.69
N GLU A 24 13.55 -1.21 -1.19
CA GLU A 24 13.02 -2.28 -2.03
C GLU A 24 11.90 -1.79 -2.96
N MET A 25 11.04 -0.88 -2.50
CA MET A 25 10.03 -0.27 -3.36
C MET A 25 10.65 0.56 -4.49
N GLU A 26 11.74 1.27 -4.21
CA GLU A 26 12.51 2.00 -5.23
C GLU A 26 13.18 1.04 -6.23
N ALA A 27 13.75 -0.07 -5.74
CA ALA A 27 14.30 -1.12 -6.57
C ALA A 27 13.23 -1.76 -7.48
N PHE A 28 12.03 -2.03 -6.97
CA PHE A 28 10.91 -2.50 -7.79
C PHE A 28 10.55 -1.53 -8.91
N LEU A 29 10.55 -0.23 -8.67
CA LEU A 29 10.32 0.74 -9.74
C LEU A 29 11.37 0.62 -10.84
N HIS A 30 12.64 0.57 -10.47
CA HIS A 30 13.75 0.43 -11.43
C HIS A 30 13.69 -0.89 -12.22
N GLU A 31 13.39 -2.00 -11.54
CA GLU A 31 13.18 -3.29 -12.19
C GLU A 31 12.05 -3.24 -13.22
N ARG A 32 10.95 -2.55 -12.88
CA ARG A 32 9.80 -2.36 -13.77
C ARG A 32 10.13 -1.48 -14.97
N GLU A 33 10.87 -0.41 -14.78
CA GLU A 33 11.37 0.43 -15.87
C GLU A 33 12.19 -0.39 -16.86
N THR A 34 13.13 -1.19 -16.35
CA THR A 34 13.95 -2.12 -17.16
C THR A 34 13.10 -3.19 -17.86
N LEU A 35 12.07 -3.71 -17.19
CA LEU A 35 11.13 -4.69 -17.78
C LEU A 35 10.37 -4.07 -18.96
N PHE A 36 9.87 -2.85 -18.80
CA PHE A 36 9.15 -2.12 -19.84
C PHE A 36 10.01 -1.88 -21.06
N GLU A 37 11.27 -1.46 -20.86
CA GLU A 37 12.24 -1.29 -21.96
C GLU A 37 12.53 -2.62 -22.67
N ARG A 38 12.87 -3.67 -21.91
CA ARG A 38 13.23 -4.99 -22.45
C ARG A 38 12.13 -5.62 -23.29
N HIS A 39 10.89 -5.53 -22.81
CA HIS A 39 9.73 -6.15 -23.46
C HIS A 39 8.93 -5.18 -24.34
N GLN A 40 9.41 -3.94 -24.50
CA GLN A 40 8.75 -2.88 -25.27
C GLN A 40 7.29 -2.67 -24.82
N ILE A 41 7.07 -2.66 -23.50
CA ILE A 41 5.76 -2.46 -22.89
C ILE A 41 5.45 -0.96 -22.89
N SER A 42 4.28 -0.58 -23.42
CA SER A 42 3.86 0.81 -23.55
C SER A 42 2.86 1.27 -22.47
N SER A 43 2.29 0.34 -21.70
CA SER A 43 1.32 0.66 -20.66
C SER A 43 1.26 -0.39 -19.54
N VAL A 44 0.82 0.04 -18.35
CA VAL A 44 0.60 -0.88 -17.23
C VAL A 44 -0.45 -1.95 -17.56
N GLN A 45 -1.46 -1.62 -18.39
CA GLN A 45 -2.46 -2.58 -18.80
C GLN A 45 -1.84 -3.69 -19.68
N GLN A 46 -0.98 -3.34 -20.62
CA GLN A 46 -0.25 -4.33 -21.42
C GLN A 46 0.62 -5.22 -20.53
N MET A 47 1.29 -4.67 -19.52
CA MET A 47 2.05 -5.46 -18.54
C MET A 47 1.17 -6.48 -17.81
N ARG A 48 -0.01 -6.05 -17.33
CA ARG A 48 -0.98 -6.95 -16.67
C ARG A 48 -1.43 -8.08 -17.59
N ASP A 49 -1.78 -7.75 -18.83
CA ASP A 49 -2.21 -8.74 -19.83
C ASP A 49 -1.11 -9.76 -20.12
N MET A 50 0.13 -9.30 -20.30
CA MET A 50 1.28 -10.16 -20.53
C MET A 50 1.59 -11.04 -19.31
N HIS A 51 1.45 -10.50 -18.10
CA HIS A 51 1.64 -11.24 -16.85
C HIS A 51 0.62 -12.38 -16.72
N VAL A 52 -0.67 -12.08 -16.92
CA VAL A 52 -1.75 -13.10 -16.91
C VAL A 52 -1.51 -14.19 -17.97
N GLN A 53 -0.95 -13.84 -19.12
CA GLN A 53 -0.58 -14.79 -20.19
C GLN A 53 0.70 -15.59 -19.89
N GLY A 54 1.37 -15.36 -18.75
CA GLY A 54 2.63 -16.03 -18.39
C GLY A 54 3.83 -15.59 -19.23
N ARG A 55 3.76 -14.46 -19.95
CA ARG A 55 4.81 -13.94 -20.82
C ARG A 55 5.87 -13.13 -20.07
N LEU A 56 5.67 -12.87 -18.80
CA LEU A 56 6.59 -12.17 -17.88
C LEU A 56 6.87 -13.05 -16.66
N PRO A 57 7.61 -14.18 -16.82
CA PRO A 57 7.85 -15.12 -15.73
C PRO A 57 8.70 -14.54 -14.60
N GLU A 58 9.52 -13.51 -14.88
CA GLU A 58 10.31 -12.78 -13.92
C GLU A 58 9.46 -11.86 -13.02
N LEU A 59 8.27 -11.46 -13.46
CA LEU A 59 7.39 -10.58 -12.73
C LEU A 59 6.58 -11.36 -11.71
N PHE A 60 6.84 -11.13 -10.42
CA PHE A 60 6.12 -11.81 -9.33
C PHE A 60 4.65 -11.45 -9.28
N ALA A 61 4.32 -10.16 -9.38
CA ALA A 61 2.98 -9.61 -9.35
C ALA A 61 2.88 -8.40 -10.28
N ALA A 62 1.77 -8.22 -10.98
CA ALA A 62 1.57 -7.07 -11.84
C ALA A 62 1.39 -5.77 -11.05
N ASP A 63 0.72 -5.82 -9.92
CA ASP A 63 0.48 -4.68 -9.06
C ASP A 63 1.10 -4.89 -7.68
N VAL A 64 1.75 -3.85 -7.16
CA VAL A 64 2.36 -3.81 -5.83
C VAL A 64 1.82 -2.59 -5.08
N PHE A 65 1.47 -2.77 -3.81
CA PHE A 65 0.91 -1.73 -2.97
C PHE A 65 1.83 -1.43 -1.79
N LEU A 66 2.15 -0.14 -1.62
CA LEU A 66 2.76 0.39 -0.41
C LEU A 66 1.68 1.16 0.36
N VAL A 67 1.37 0.71 1.57
CA VAL A 67 0.40 1.37 2.45
C VAL A 67 1.16 2.07 3.57
N ILE A 68 0.95 3.36 3.72
CA ILE A 68 1.60 4.19 4.74
C ILE A 68 0.50 4.81 5.60
N ASP A 69 0.36 4.34 6.81
CA ASP A 69 -0.49 4.95 7.81
C ASP A 69 0.31 5.98 8.63
N GLY A 70 -0.25 7.17 8.82
CA GLY A 70 0.41 8.26 9.53
C GLY A 70 1.46 9.01 8.70
N TRP A 71 1.16 9.35 7.44
CA TRP A 71 2.04 10.07 6.53
C TRP A 71 2.66 11.33 7.12
N GLY A 72 1.88 12.17 7.82
CA GLY A 72 2.38 13.39 8.45
C GLY A 72 3.50 13.13 9.47
N THR A 73 3.40 12.03 10.23
CA THR A 73 4.44 11.59 11.18
C THR A 73 5.66 11.08 10.43
N MET A 74 5.48 10.21 9.45
CA MET A 74 6.58 9.68 8.64
C MET A 74 7.39 10.80 8.00
N ARG A 75 6.73 11.78 7.41
CA ARG A 75 7.37 12.92 6.77
C ARG A 75 8.16 13.81 7.75
N LYS A 76 7.68 13.92 8.99
CA LYS A 76 8.36 14.69 10.03
C LYS A 76 9.60 13.98 10.58
N ASP A 77 9.48 12.67 10.79
CA ASP A 77 10.51 11.89 11.48
C ASP A 77 11.56 11.31 10.50
N TYR A 78 11.19 11.12 9.21
CA TYR A 78 12.00 10.49 8.15
C TYR A 78 11.84 11.24 6.82
N ASP A 79 12.28 12.51 6.76
CA ASP A 79 12.09 13.38 5.57
C ASP A 79 12.78 12.82 4.31
N ASP A 80 13.94 12.18 4.46
CA ASP A 80 14.66 11.50 3.38
C ASP A 80 13.88 10.35 2.77
N LEU A 81 13.26 9.52 3.59
CA LEU A 81 12.40 8.43 3.12
C LEU A 81 11.10 8.96 2.51
N ALA A 82 10.54 10.00 3.11
CA ALA A 82 9.34 10.64 2.59
C ALA A 82 9.58 11.21 1.19
N GLU A 83 10.75 11.79 0.92
CA GLU A 83 11.11 12.26 -0.43
C GLU A 83 11.15 11.11 -1.45
N THR A 84 11.69 9.96 -1.07
CA THR A 84 11.70 8.77 -1.93
C THR A 84 10.28 8.26 -2.20
N VAL A 85 9.42 8.20 -1.18
CA VAL A 85 8.01 7.82 -1.34
C VAL A 85 7.25 8.81 -2.23
N GLU A 86 7.51 10.11 -2.11
CA GLU A 86 6.91 11.12 -2.97
C GLU A 86 7.30 10.93 -4.45
N LYS A 87 8.55 10.55 -4.73
CA LYS A 87 9.02 10.20 -6.09
C LYS A 87 8.32 8.93 -6.60
N LEU A 88 8.18 7.92 -5.73
CA LEU A 88 7.44 6.70 -6.06
C LEU A 88 5.97 7.00 -6.37
N ALA A 89 5.31 7.87 -5.60
CA ALA A 89 3.93 8.27 -5.85
C ALA A 89 3.73 8.97 -7.19
N GLN A 90 4.71 9.76 -7.64
CA GLN A 90 4.65 10.48 -8.90
C GLN A 90 4.89 9.59 -10.13
N ARG A 91 5.68 8.54 -9.99
CA ARG A 91 6.14 7.70 -11.13
C ARG A 91 5.56 6.29 -11.12
N GLY A 92 5.34 5.72 -9.94
CA GLY A 92 5.07 4.29 -9.76
C GLY A 92 3.78 3.80 -10.40
N LEU A 93 2.74 4.63 -10.46
CA LEU A 93 1.42 4.23 -10.97
C LEU A 93 1.50 3.73 -12.42
N GLY A 94 2.31 4.37 -13.25
CA GLY A 94 2.55 3.97 -14.65
C GLY A 94 3.23 2.59 -14.79
N TYR A 95 3.79 2.08 -13.71
CA TYR A 95 4.50 0.80 -13.62
C TYR A 95 3.82 -0.21 -12.69
N GLY A 96 2.56 0.04 -12.29
CA GLY A 96 1.81 -0.85 -11.41
C GLY A 96 2.25 -0.82 -9.94
N ILE A 97 2.86 0.29 -9.49
CA ILE A 97 3.19 0.52 -8.09
C ILE A 97 2.20 1.56 -7.55
N HIS A 98 1.44 1.16 -6.56
CA HIS A 98 0.37 1.95 -5.96
C HIS A 98 0.75 2.36 -4.55
N ILE A 99 0.53 3.62 -4.20
CA ILE A 99 0.76 4.11 -2.84
C ILE A 99 -0.57 4.54 -2.23
N ILE A 100 -0.86 4.01 -1.05
CA ILE A 100 -2.02 4.36 -0.26
C ILE A 100 -1.54 5.10 0.99
N PHE A 101 -1.99 6.33 1.15
CA PHE A 101 -1.63 7.16 2.29
C PHE A 101 -2.78 7.30 3.27
N GLY A 102 -2.51 7.05 4.56
CA GLY A 102 -3.32 7.52 5.68
C GLY A 102 -2.72 8.79 6.26
N THR A 103 -3.47 9.89 6.32
CA THR A 103 -3.03 11.14 6.93
C THR A 103 -4.15 11.83 7.68
N GLY A 104 -3.80 12.60 8.69
CA GLY A 104 -4.75 13.41 9.43
C GLY A 104 -5.10 14.73 8.76
N ARG A 105 -4.25 15.21 7.84
CA ARG A 105 -4.41 16.53 7.22
C ARG A 105 -3.93 16.53 5.79
N TRP A 106 -4.72 17.13 4.88
CA TRP A 106 -4.33 17.26 3.47
C TRP A 106 -3.04 18.09 3.24
N PRO A 107 -2.75 19.19 3.99
CA PRO A 107 -1.51 19.93 3.86
C PRO A 107 -0.23 19.17 4.27
N ASP A 108 -0.34 17.96 4.82
CA ASP A 108 0.82 17.11 5.07
C ASP A 108 1.48 16.65 3.77
N PHE A 109 0.78 16.70 2.64
CA PHE A 109 1.33 16.44 1.32
C PHE A 109 1.94 17.70 0.71
N ARG A 110 3.10 17.58 0.06
CA ARG A 110 3.64 18.62 -0.81
C ARG A 110 2.80 18.74 -2.09
N LEU A 111 2.74 19.92 -2.69
CA LEU A 111 1.91 20.18 -3.87
C LEU A 111 2.09 19.18 -5.02
N PRO A 112 3.33 18.73 -5.38
CA PRO A 112 3.50 17.73 -6.43
C PRO A 112 2.82 16.39 -6.15
N VAL A 113 2.76 15.97 -4.87
CA VAL A 113 2.08 14.73 -4.46
C VAL A 113 0.57 14.92 -4.46
N GLN A 114 0.08 16.07 -3.98
CA GLN A 114 -1.35 16.40 -4.04
C GLN A 114 -1.91 16.30 -5.46
N ALA A 115 -1.11 16.69 -6.46
CA ALA A 115 -1.51 16.68 -7.87
C ALA A 115 -1.67 15.26 -8.46
N VAL A 116 -0.99 14.26 -7.90
CA VAL A 116 -1.04 12.88 -8.41
C VAL A 116 -1.98 11.96 -7.62
N ILE A 117 -2.46 12.40 -6.44
CA ILE A 117 -3.47 11.65 -5.68
C ILE A 117 -4.84 11.82 -6.34
N GLY A 118 -5.24 10.81 -7.12
CA GLY A 118 -6.51 10.81 -7.83
C GLY A 118 -7.71 10.39 -6.98
N THR A 119 -7.54 9.37 -6.13
CA THR A 119 -8.62 8.84 -5.29
C THR A 119 -8.47 9.30 -3.85
N LYS A 120 -9.55 9.82 -3.28
CA LYS A 120 -9.59 10.29 -1.89
C LYS A 120 -10.78 9.67 -1.17
N VAL A 121 -10.52 9.21 0.04
CA VAL A 121 -11.55 8.77 0.99
C VAL A 121 -11.34 9.60 2.25
N GLU A 122 -12.27 10.51 2.52
CA GLU A 122 -12.16 11.44 3.62
C GLU A 122 -13.17 11.08 4.70
N PHE A 123 -12.65 10.73 5.85
CA PHE A 123 -13.46 10.53 7.05
C PHE A 123 -13.86 11.89 7.66
N ARG A 124 -14.73 11.86 8.68
CA ARG A 124 -15.07 13.06 9.39
C ARG A 124 -13.81 13.74 9.94
N LEU A 125 -13.68 15.02 9.63
CA LEU A 125 -12.62 15.88 10.14
C LEU A 125 -13.06 16.61 11.40
N ASN A 126 -12.11 16.97 12.27
CA ASN A 126 -12.38 17.84 13.42
C ASN A 126 -12.80 19.23 12.99
N ASP A 127 -12.17 19.75 11.94
CA ASP A 127 -12.56 21.00 11.26
C ASP A 127 -12.86 20.69 9.80
N SER A 128 -14.10 20.92 9.39
CA SER A 128 -14.53 20.73 8.01
C SER A 128 -13.84 21.69 7.03
N LEU A 129 -13.20 22.77 7.51
CA LEU A 129 -12.39 23.67 6.70
C LEU A 129 -11.16 22.99 6.11
N ASP A 130 -10.67 21.95 6.75
CA ASP A 130 -9.52 21.15 6.31
C ASP A 130 -9.91 20.12 5.22
N SER A 131 -11.20 20.04 4.85
CA SER A 131 -11.67 19.11 3.82
C SER A 131 -11.05 19.41 2.47
N CYS A 132 -10.46 18.38 1.86
CA CYS A 132 -9.93 18.41 0.50
C CYS A 132 -10.90 17.84 -0.54
N VAL A 133 -12.05 17.30 -0.11
CA VAL A 133 -13.09 16.73 -0.98
C VAL A 133 -14.31 17.65 -1.05
N ALA A 134 -15.07 17.75 0.05
CA ALA A 134 -16.29 18.52 0.07
C ALA A 134 -16.64 19.00 1.49
N LYS A 135 -16.23 20.22 1.83
CA LYS A 135 -16.46 20.82 3.15
C LYS A 135 -17.90 20.68 3.65
N ARG A 136 -18.89 21.09 2.82
CA ARG A 136 -20.30 21.06 3.21
C ARG A 136 -20.84 19.66 3.45
N VAL A 137 -20.24 18.66 2.81
CA VAL A 137 -20.63 17.26 2.98
C VAL A 137 -19.94 16.70 4.23
N ASN A 138 -18.68 17.05 4.49
CA ASN A 138 -17.95 16.64 5.69
C ASN A 138 -18.63 17.13 6.97
N GLU A 139 -19.14 18.36 6.99
CA GLU A 139 -19.94 18.93 8.11
C GLU A 139 -21.16 18.06 8.46
N LYS A 140 -21.74 17.37 7.47
CA LYS A 140 -22.93 16.53 7.66
C LYS A 140 -22.61 15.12 8.14
N LEU A 141 -21.33 14.70 8.13
CA LEU A 141 -20.96 13.40 8.67
C LEU A 141 -21.20 13.37 10.18
N ALA A 142 -22.05 12.46 10.63
CA ALA A 142 -22.38 12.32 12.05
C ALA A 142 -21.17 11.86 12.87
N ASN A 143 -20.97 12.42 14.06
CA ASN A 143 -19.89 12.05 14.98
C ASN A 143 -19.97 10.59 15.44
N GLU A 144 -21.16 10.03 15.44
CA GLU A 144 -21.47 8.75 16.09
C GLU A 144 -21.34 7.56 15.15
N THR A 145 -21.09 7.81 13.84
CA THR A 145 -21.03 6.74 12.84
C THR A 145 -19.59 6.48 12.43
N THR A 146 -18.93 5.55 13.10
CA THR A 146 -17.57 5.11 12.76
C THR A 146 -17.54 4.54 11.34
N GLY A 147 -16.50 4.90 10.57
CA GLY A 147 -16.30 4.41 9.20
C GLY A 147 -17.13 5.13 8.14
N ARG A 148 -17.96 6.14 8.51
CA ARG A 148 -18.62 7.00 7.54
C ARG A 148 -17.61 7.94 6.89
N CYS A 149 -17.62 8.02 5.56
CA CYS A 149 -16.65 8.80 4.79
C CYS A 149 -17.29 9.45 3.57
N ILE A 150 -16.52 10.31 2.92
CA ILE A 150 -16.82 10.92 1.64
C ILE A 150 -15.79 10.42 0.62
N THR A 151 -16.23 10.03 -0.55
CA THR A 151 -15.38 9.65 -1.68
C THR A 151 -15.12 10.84 -2.61
N SER A 152 -14.18 10.71 -3.55
CA SER A 152 -13.76 11.79 -4.45
C SER A 152 -14.91 12.39 -5.29
N ASP A 153 -15.99 11.65 -5.48
CA ASP A 153 -17.23 12.05 -6.16
C ASP A 153 -18.26 12.74 -5.24
N GLU A 154 -17.81 13.13 -4.04
CA GLU A 154 -18.61 13.80 -3.00
C GLU A 154 -19.76 12.94 -2.44
N LEU A 155 -19.75 11.63 -2.67
CA LEU A 155 -20.75 10.73 -2.13
C LEU A 155 -20.41 10.27 -0.74
N ILE A 156 -21.44 10.17 0.12
CA ILE A 156 -21.28 9.60 1.46
C ILE A 156 -21.29 8.07 1.33
N SER A 157 -20.24 7.46 1.87
CA SER A 157 -20.02 6.02 1.85
C SER A 157 -19.78 5.48 3.26
N GLN A 158 -19.87 4.18 3.42
CA GLN A 158 -19.59 3.47 4.67
C GLN A 158 -18.51 2.41 4.41
N VAL A 159 -17.41 2.50 5.13
CA VAL A 159 -16.36 1.47 5.09
C VAL A 159 -16.85 0.22 5.82
N ALA A 160 -16.71 -0.93 5.19
CA ALA A 160 -17.04 -2.22 5.78
C ALA A 160 -16.03 -2.59 6.88
N LEU A 161 -16.48 -3.34 7.87
CA LEU A 161 -15.59 -3.95 8.85
C LEU A 161 -14.81 -5.12 8.19
N PRO A 162 -13.57 -5.37 8.64
CA PRO A 162 -12.77 -6.49 8.15
C PRO A 162 -13.17 -7.81 8.84
N ILE A 163 -14.46 -8.12 8.79
CA ILE A 163 -15.07 -9.34 9.35
C ILE A 163 -16.00 -9.97 8.32
N MET A 164 -16.19 -11.26 8.43
CA MET A 164 -17.13 -12.01 7.58
C MET A 164 -18.10 -12.77 8.48
N ASP A 165 -19.38 -12.42 8.39
CA ASP A 165 -20.46 -13.17 9.05
C ASP A 165 -21.02 -14.24 8.10
N ASN A 166 -20.26 -15.31 7.91
CA ASN A 166 -20.64 -16.47 7.12
C ASN A 166 -20.19 -17.75 7.85
N PRO A 167 -21.08 -18.45 8.55
CA PRO A 167 -20.74 -19.65 9.32
C PRO A 167 -20.13 -20.79 8.49
N SER A 168 -20.33 -20.80 7.18
CA SER A 168 -19.74 -21.80 6.28
C SER A 168 -18.27 -21.53 5.96
N LEU A 169 -17.78 -20.29 6.16
CA LEU A 169 -16.43 -19.87 5.81
C LEU A 169 -15.60 -19.51 7.05
N VAL A 170 -16.23 -18.96 8.09
CA VAL A 170 -15.57 -18.57 9.33
C VAL A 170 -16.43 -19.00 10.53
N HIS A 171 -15.78 -19.49 11.58
CA HIS A 171 -16.47 -19.92 12.80
C HIS A 171 -16.93 -18.74 13.68
N GLU A 172 -16.21 -17.63 13.59
CA GLU A 172 -16.47 -16.40 14.34
C GLU A 172 -16.31 -15.18 13.43
N ALA A 173 -17.14 -14.15 13.62
CA ALA A 173 -17.06 -12.91 12.87
C ALA A 173 -15.95 -12.01 13.45
N THR A 174 -14.70 -12.45 13.38
CA THR A 174 -13.50 -11.73 13.83
C THR A 174 -12.49 -11.53 12.68
N PRO A 175 -11.64 -10.49 12.74
CA PRO A 175 -10.57 -10.31 11.76
C PRO A 175 -9.61 -11.50 11.69
N GLU A 176 -9.31 -12.14 12.84
CA GLU A 176 -8.42 -13.29 12.95
C GLU A 176 -9.00 -14.52 12.24
N ALA A 177 -10.30 -14.77 12.40
CA ALA A 177 -11.00 -15.84 11.72
C ALA A 177 -11.01 -15.63 10.20
N LEU A 178 -11.22 -14.38 9.75
CA LEU A 178 -11.14 -14.03 8.34
C LEU A 178 -9.73 -14.26 7.78
N VAL A 179 -8.69 -13.83 8.48
CA VAL A 179 -7.29 -14.05 8.09
C VAL A 179 -6.98 -15.55 7.99
N SER A 180 -7.45 -16.34 8.96
CA SER A 180 -7.29 -17.81 8.94
C SER A 180 -7.97 -18.45 7.73
N ALA A 181 -9.20 -18.04 7.43
CA ALA A 181 -9.95 -18.55 6.28
C ALA A 181 -9.26 -18.19 4.95
N ILE A 182 -8.74 -16.96 4.82
CA ILE A 182 -7.98 -16.53 3.64
C ILE A 182 -6.72 -17.39 3.48
N ASN A 183 -5.95 -17.62 4.55
CA ASN A 183 -4.74 -18.44 4.50
C ASN A 183 -5.04 -19.89 4.09
N GLN A 184 -6.13 -20.45 4.56
CA GLN A 184 -6.54 -21.83 4.20
C GLN A 184 -6.99 -21.94 2.73
N ALA A 185 -7.64 -20.90 2.20
CA ALA A 185 -8.13 -20.87 0.83
C ALA A 185 -7.08 -20.41 -0.19
N TRP A 186 -5.91 -19.93 0.25
CA TRP A 186 -4.89 -19.39 -0.63
C TRP A 186 -4.12 -20.51 -1.36
N GLU A 187 -4.22 -20.54 -2.68
CA GLU A 187 -3.51 -21.48 -3.56
C GLU A 187 -2.32 -20.83 -4.32
N GLY A 188 -2.21 -19.50 -4.24
CA GLY A 188 -1.19 -18.74 -4.94
C GLY A 188 0.17 -18.69 -4.22
N ARG A 189 1.16 -18.07 -4.86
CA ARG A 189 2.45 -17.78 -4.23
C ARG A 189 2.25 -16.69 -3.17
N SER A 190 2.89 -16.83 -2.01
CA SER A 190 2.88 -15.78 -0.99
C SER A 190 3.82 -14.63 -1.36
N ALA A 191 3.44 -13.41 -0.97
CA ALA A 191 4.28 -12.24 -1.17
C ALA A 191 5.61 -12.41 -0.41
N PRO A 192 6.75 -12.04 -1.02
CA PRO A 192 8.04 -12.12 -0.36
C PRO A 192 8.11 -11.13 0.79
N ALA A 193 8.69 -11.55 1.91
CA ALA A 193 9.01 -10.65 3.01
C ALA A 193 10.17 -9.72 2.65
N VAL A 194 10.23 -8.55 3.29
CA VAL A 194 11.38 -7.64 3.18
C VAL A 194 12.65 -8.35 3.68
N ARG A 195 13.67 -8.38 2.85
CA ARG A 195 14.93 -9.08 3.15
C ARG A 195 15.81 -8.22 4.05
N MET A 196 15.91 -8.60 5.31
CA MET A 196 16.87 -8.02 6.25
C MET A 196 18.18 -8.80 6.21
N LEU A 197 19.28 -8.11 6.48
CA LEU A 197 20.55 -8.80 6.71
C LEU A 197 20.44 -9.58 8.02
N PRO A 198 20.96 -10.83 8.08
CA PRO A 198 21.00 -11.57 9.33
C PRO A 198 21.95 -10.86 10.32
N GLU A 199 21.61 -10.88 11.60
CA GLU A 199 22.44 -10.29 12.67
C GLU A 199 23.83 -10.90 12.74
N LEU A 200 23.94 -12.16 12.33
CA LEU A 200 25.20 -12.90 12.27
C LEU A 200 25.31 -13.63 10.93
N ILE A 201 26.36 -13.36 10.18
CA ILE A 201 26.72 -14.09 8.96
C ILE A 201 27.99 -14.87 9.27
N THR A 202 27.93 -16.20 9.20
CA THR A 202 29.13 -17.04 9.35
C THR A 202 29.85 -17.13 8.02
N TYR A 203 31.15 -17.41 8.07
CA TYR A 203 31.96 -17.65 6.86
C TYR A 203 31.40 -18.78 5.98
N ARG A 204 30.79 -19.79 6.62
CA ARG A 204 30.13 -20.89 5.92
C ARG A 204 28.93 -20.39 5.08
N ASP A 205 28.17 -19.43 5.58
CA ASP A 205 26.99 -18.89 4.91
C ASP A 205 27.39 -18.10 3.64
N LEU A 206 28.59 -17.51 3.64
CA LEU A 206 29.12 -16.77 2.49
C LEU A 206 29.67 -17.67 1.36
N ILE A 207 30.04 -18.92 1.66
CA ILE A 207 30.63 -19.83 0.66
C ILE A 207 29.53 -20.61 -0.10
N HIS A 208 28.32 -20.67 0.45
CA HIS A 208 27.21 -21.46 -0.10
C HIS A 208 26.15 -20.61 -0.80
N GLN A 209 26.43 -19.34 -1.07
CA GLN A 209 25.65 -18.48 -2.00
C GLN A 209 26.29 -18.51 -3.39
#